data_336f403db326b88e6e65f071564c8fbf
#
_entry.id   336f403db326b88e6e65f071564c8fbf
#
_cell.length_a   1.000
_cell.length_b   1.000
_cell.length_c   1.000
_cell.angle_alpha   90.00
_cell.angle_beta   90.00
_cell.angle_gamma   90.00
#
_symmetry.space_group_name_H-M   'P 1'
#
loop_
_entity.id
_entity.type
_entity.pdbx_description
1 polymer ?
#
loop_
_entity_poly.entity_id
_entity_poly.type
_entity_poly.pdbx_seq_one_letter_code
_entity_poly.pdbx_strand_id
1 'polypeptide(L)'
;MKLDFSNVLIRPKRSTISSRSEVDLERNFNFYSKNKDDNVNIKWKGVPIIAANMDTIGTFEVYDKLKEHKIVTALHKHYSLEDWKTAIGDGVKMKYLSVCTGTGVIWDKNAPDYATMKEVLKRYPDIP
;
A
#
# COMPACT_ATOMS: atom_id res chain seq x y z
N MET A 1 -10.15 -17.20 20.20
CA MET A 1 -11.14 -17.67 19.20
C MET A 1 -10.83 -16.92 17.90
N LYS A 2 -10.66 -17.62 16.78
CA LYS A 2 -10.52 -16.97 15.47
C LYS A 2 -11.91 -16.90 14.85
N LEU A 3 -12.34 -15.70 14.42
CA LEU A 3 -13.60 -15.47 13.75
C LEU A 3 -13.39 -15.40 12.24
N ASP A 4 -14.31 -15.96 11.47
CA ASP A 4 -14.40 -15.85 10.03
C ASP A 4 -15.60 -14.96 9.67
N PHE A 5 -15.74 -14.57 8.41
CA PHE A 5 -16.88 -13.78 7.92
C PHE A 5 -18.22 -14.45 8.18
N SER A 6 -18.28 -15.79 8.18
CA SER A 6 -19.46 -16.56 8.55
C SER A 6 -19.89 -16.43 10.01
N ASN A 7 -18.99 -15.96 10.87
CA ASN A 7 -19.23 -15.85 12.32
C ASN A 7 -19.60 -14.43 12.77
N VAL A 8 -19.71 -13.48 11.84
CA VAL A 8 -19.96 -12.08 12.15
C VAL A 8 -21.04 -11.49 11.26
N LEU A 9 -21.78 -10.55 11.80
CA LEU A 9 -22.79 -9.78 11.07
C LEU A 9 -22.51 -8.29 11.22
N ILE A 10 -22.80 -7.53 10.15
CA ILE A 10 -22.76 -6.07 10.22
C ILE A 10 -23.98 -5.59 10.99
N ARG A 11 -23.76 -4.98 12.15
CA ARG A 11 -24.83 -4.35 12.93
C ARG A 11 -25.25 -3.04 12.26
N PRO A 12 -26.51 -2.91 11.80
CA PRO A 12 -27.01 -1.64 11.27
C PRO A 12 -26.93 -0.54 12.33
N LYS A 13 -26.54 0.65 11.90
CA LYS A 13 -26.55 1.87 12.72
C LYS A 13 -27.40 2.93 12.04
N ARG A 14 -27.99 3.81 12.84
CA ARG A 14 -28.71 4.97 12.32
C ARG A 14 -27.73 5.88 11.58
N SER A 15 -28.10 6.31 10.38
CA SER A 15 -27.36 7.25 9.56
C SER A 15 -28.19 8.52 9.34
N THR A 16 -27.51 9.65 9.24
CA THR A 16 -28.09 10.95 8.90
C THR A 16 -27.81 11.37 7.46
N ILE A 17 -27.03 10.58 6.72
CA ILE A 17 -26.72 10.84 5.31
C ILE A 17 -27.90 10.43 4.41
N SER A 18 -28.20 11.23 3.41
CA SER A 18 -29.31 11.01 2.48
C SER A 18 -28.88 10.26 1.22
N SER A 19 -27.61 10.35 0.82
CA SER A 19 -27.09 9.76 -0.40
C SER A 19 -25.78 9.01 -0.14
N ARG A 20 -25.54 7.92 -0.90
CA ARG A 20 -24.26 7.21 -0.89
C ARG A 20 -23.09 8.10 -1.31
N SER A 21 -23.33 9.11 -2.14
CA SER A 21 -22.31 10.08 -2.58
C SER A 21 -21.78 10.97 -1.45
N GLU A 22 -22.51 11.07 -0.34
CA GLU A 22 -22.07 11.84 0.84
C GLU A 22 -21.11 11.05 1.74
N VAL A 23 -20.88 9.77 1.46
CA VAL A 23 -20.02 8.92 2.29
C VAL A 23 -18.56 9.23 2.02
N ASP A 24 -17.85 9.77 3.03
CA ASP A 24 -16.39 9.89 2.99
C ASP A 24 -15.75 8.57 3.41
N LEU A 25 -15.04 7.94 2.46
CA LEU A 25 -14.31 6.69 2.67
C LEU A 25 -12.89 6.91 3.18
N GLU A 26 -12.38 8.15 3.17
CA GLU A 26 -11.02 8.42 3.65
C GLU A 26 -10.93 8.24 5.16
N ARG A 27 -9.80 7.71 5.59
CA ARG A 27 -9.46 7.54 7.02
C ARG A 27 -8.04 8.02 7.26
N ASN A 28 -7.79 8.49 8.47
CA ASN A 28 -6.47 8.87 8.94
C ASN A 28 -5.91 7.74 9.80
N PHE A 29 -4.67 7.35 9.52
CA PHE A 29 -3.94 6.34 10.29
C PHE A 29 -2.65 6.96 10.83
N ASN A 30 -2.31 6.58 12.05
CA ASN A 30 -1.04 6.88 12.68
C ASN A 30 -0.34 5.55 12.95
N PHE A 31 0.79 5.34 12.30
CA PHE A 31 1.62 4.16 12.51
C PHE A 31 2.80 4.55 13.39
N TYR A 32 3.03 3.79 14.44
CA TYR A 32 4.13 4.01 15.37
C TYR A 32 5.25 3.02 15.06
N SER A 33 6.48 3.52 14.92
CA SER A 33 7.64 2.63 14.85
C SER A 33 7.80 1.87 16.18
N LYS A 34 8.06 0.57 16.08
CA LYS A 34 8.39 -0.25 17.26
C LYS A 34 9.83 -0.09 17.73
N ASN A 35 10.68 0.55 16.94
CA ASN A 35 12.06 0.82 17.33
C ASN A 35 12.06 1.97 18.33
N LYS A 36 12.56 1.72 19.53
CA LYS A 36 12.58 2.70 20.64
C LYS A 36 13.38 3.97 20.32
N ASP A 37 14.28 3.88 19.34
CA ASP A 37 15.16 4.98 18.93
C ASP A 37 14.58 5.84 17.79
N ASP A 38 13.57 5.33 17.07
CA ASP A 38 12.90 6.04 16.00
C ASP A 38 11.50 6.49 16.46
N ASN A 39 11.39 7.71 16.96
CA ASN A 39 10.10 8.38 17.17
C ASN A 39 9.41 8.73 15.84
N VAL A 40 9.45 7.81 14.86
CA VAL A 40 8.82 8.01 13.55
C VAL A 40 7.34 7.72 13.68
N ASN A 41 6.57 8.79 13.66
CA ASN A 41 5.11 8.74 13.58
C ASN A 41 4.72 8.94 12.12
N ILE A 42 4.45 7.85 11.41
CA ILE A 42 4.01 7.89 10.02
C ILE A 42 2.51 8.14 10.01
N LYS A 43 2.13 9.29 9.46
CA LYS A 43 0.72 9.64 9.23
C LYS A 43 0.35 9.32 7.79
N TRP A 44 -0.68 8.53 7.62
CA TRP A 44 -1.22 8.23 6.30
C TRP A 44 -2.72 8.54 6.26
N LYS A 45 -3.17 9.11 5.14
CA LYS A 45 -4.58 9.39 4.88
C LYS A 45 -4.97 8.84 3.52
N GLY A 46 -6.03 8.05 3.46
CA GLY A 46 -6.56 7.46 2.24
C GLY A 46 -7.74 6.53 2.49
N VAL A 47 -8.19 5.87 1.46
CA VAL A 47 -9.20 4.83 1.55
C VAL A 47 -8.51 3.52 1.98
N PRO A 48 -8.94 2.87 3.07
CA PRO A 48 -8.26 1.70 3.65
C PRO A 48 -8.52 0.41 2.85
N ILE A 49 -8.20 0.45 1.57
CA ILE A 49 -8.26 -0.66 0.64
C ILE A 49 -6.89 -0.78 -0.02
N ILE A 50 -6.40 -2.01 -0.18
CA ILE A 50 -5.15 -2.31 -0.85
C ILE A 50 -5.45 -3.23 -2.02
N ALA A 51 -5.12 -2.81 -3.24
CA ALA A 51 -5.12 -3.69 -4.40
C ALA A 51 -3.98 -4.70 -4.25
N ALA A 52 -4.29 -5.98 -4.45
CA ALA A 52 -3.39 -7.08 -4.18
C ALA A 52 -2.15 -7.08 -5.10
N ASN A 53 -1.04 -7.59 -4.60
CA ASN A 53 0.23 -7.73 -5.32
C ASN A 53 0.26 -8.90 -6.32
N MET A 54 -0.85 -9.12 -7.01
CA MET A 54 -0.99 -10.14 -8.04
C MET A 54 -0.54 -9.57 -9.39
N ASP A 55 -0.01 -10.42 -10.27
CA ASP A 55 0.60 -10.02 -11.55
C ASP A 55 -0.33 -9.18 -12.45
N THR A 56 -1.63 -9.36 -12.35
CA THR A 56 -2.64 -8.64 -13.15
C THR A 56 -3.33 -7.50 -12.40
N ILE A 57 -3.07 -7.34 -11.10
CA ILE A 57 -3.70 -6.34 -10.23
C ILE A 57 -2.66 -5.36 -9.68
N GLY A 58 -1.56 -5.87 -9.17
CA GLY A 58 -0.47 -5.08 -8.61
C GLY A 58 0.42 -4.47 -9.68
N THR A 59 -0.14 -3.70 -10.61
CA THR A 59 0.57 -3.11 -11.76
C THR A 59 0.62 -1.58 -11.68
N PHE A 60 1.56 -0.96 -12.39
CA PHE A 60 1.62 0.49 -12.51
C PHE A 60 0.38 1.10 -13.17
N GLU A 61 -0.23 0.39 -14.11
CA GLU A 61 -1.47 0.82 -14.76
C GLU A 61 -2.63 0.90 -13.78
N VAL A 62 -2.79 -0.13 -12.93
CA VAL A 62 -3.82 -0.15 -11.88
C VAL A 62 -3.53 0.91 -10.82
N TYR A 63 -2.26 1.06 -10.41
CA TYR A 63 -1.85 2.13 -9.51
C TYR A 63 -2.25 3.51 -10.05
N ASP A 64 -2.02 3.76 -11.32
CA ASP A 64 -2.28 5.06 -11.96
C ASP A 64 -3.77 5.46 -11.88
N LYS A 65 -4.66 4.47 -11.92
CA LYS A 65 -6.11 4.68 -11.74
C LYS A 65 -6.52 4.78 -10.27
N LEU A 66 -5.99 3.91 -9.42
CA LEU A 66 -6.41 3.82 -8.03
C LEU A 66 -5.86 4.96 -7.15
N LYS A 67 -4.71 5.55 -7.49
CA LYS A 67 -4.15 6.68 -6.76
C LYS A 67 -5.09 7.90 -6.72
N GLU A 68 -5.88 8.13 -7.77
CA GLU A 68 -6.88 9.20 -7.83
C GLU A 68 -7.98 9.02 -6.77
N HIS A 69 -8.28 7.76 -6.45
CA HIS A 69 -9.22 7.37 -5.40
C HIS A 69 -8.57 7.18 -4.03
N LYS A 70 -7.27 7.51 -3.90
CA LYS A 70 -6.49 7.38 -2.64
C LYS A 70 -6.46 5.95 -2.10
N ILE A 71 -6.46 4.97 -2.99
CA ILE A 71 -6.38 3.54 -2.73
C ILE A 71 -4.94 3.08 -2.93
N VAL A 72 -4.43 2.28 -2.00
CA VAL A 72 -3.08 1.74 -2.09
C VAL A 72 -3.04 0.60 -3.10
N THR A 73 -2.03 0.61 -3.96
CA THR A 73 -1.69 -0.53 -4.82
C THR A 73 -0.40 -1.17 -4.36
N ALA A 74 -0.46 -2.44 -4.01
CA ALA A 74 0.72 -3.24 -3.73
C ALA A 74 1.26 -3.80 -5.06
N LEU A 75 2.38 -3.27 -5.55
CA LEU A 75 2.97 -3.73 -6.81
C LEU A 75 3.59 -5.11 -6.64
N HIS A 76 3.43 -5.96 -7.68
CA HIS A 76 4.05 -7.28 -7.67
C HIS A 76 5.58 -7.19 -7.72
N LYS A 77 6.26 -8.20 -7.20
CA LYS A 77 7.72 -8.23 -7.02
C LYS A 77 8.53 -8.36 -8.32
N HIS A 78 7.90 -8.60 -9.46
CA HIS A 78 8.58 -8.95 -10.70
C HIS A 78 9.05 -7.73 -11.53
N TYR A 79 8.72 -6.51 -11.11
CA TYR A 79 9.23 -5.31 -11.73
C TYR A 79 10.72 -5.11 -11.45
N SER A 80 11.51 -4.90 -12.50
CA SER A 80 12.90 -4.52 -12.40
C SER A 80 13.06 -3.04 -12.03
N LEU A 81 14.26 -2.63 -11.63
CA LEU A 81 14.55 -1.21 -11.39
C LEU A 81 14.35 -0.34 -12.64
N GLU A 82 14.53 -0.88 -13.82
CA GLU A 82 14.32 -0.15 -15.07
C GLU A 82 12.83 0.06 -15.35
N ASP A 83 11.99 -0.95 -15.05
CA ASP A 83 10.52 -0.81 -15.12
C ASP A 83 10.04 0.30 -14.18
N TRP A 84 10.59 0.35 -12.97
CA TRP A 84 10.29 1.41 -12.01
C TRP A 84 10.66 2.79 -12.54
N LYS A 85 11.86 2.97 -13.10
CA LYS A 85 12.29 4.24 -13.68
C LYS A 85 11.40 4.68 -14.84
N THR A 86 11.04 3.73 -15.72
CA THR A 86 10.22 4.00 -16.90
C THR A 86 8.80 4.39 -16.52
N ALA A 87 8.20 3.67 -15.57
CA ALA A 87 6.79 3.87 -15.22
C ALA A 87 6.56 5.13 -14.38
N ILE A 88 7.54 5.54 -13.58
CA ILE A 88 7.31 6.54 -12.54
C ILE A 88 8.09 7.83 -12.83
N GLY A 89 9.24 7.75 -13.50
CA GLY A 89 10.14 8.88 -13.63
C GLY A 89 10.73 9.33 -12.28
N ASP A 90 11.48 10.41 -12.30
CA ASP A 90 12.09 10.98 -11.09
C ASP A 90 11.14 12.02 -10.45
N GLY A 91 10.94 11.90 -9.14
CA GLY A 91 10.25 12.93 -8.33
C GLY A 91 8.73 12.80 -8.19
N VAL A 92 8.13 11.69 -8.57
CA VAL A 92 6.70 11.44 -8.35
C VAL A 92 6.46 10.97 -6.92
N LYS A 93 5.57 11.66 -6.21
CA LYS A 93 5.14 11.24 -4.86
C LYS A 93 4.25 10.02 -4.92
N MET A 94 4.65 8.96 -4.21
CA MET A 94 4.01 7.64 -4.30
C MET A 94 3.25 7.26 -3.04
N LYS A 95 2.48 8.17 -2.54
CA LYS A 95 1.75 8.04 -1.28
C LYS A 95 0.81 6.82 -1.20
N TYR A 96 0.35 6.32 -2.35
CA TYR A 96 -0.62 5.23 -2.44
C TYR A 96 -0.04 3.99 -3.13
N LEU A 97 1.26 3.78 -2.97
CA LEU A 97 1.96 2.67 -3.56
C LEU A 97 2.67 1.87 -2.46
N SER A 98 2.72 0.57 -2.60
CA SER A 98 3.49 -0.33 -1.73
C SER A 98 4.37 -1.24 -2.57
N VAL A 99 5.59 -1.47 -2.11
CA VAL A 99 6.55 -2.39 -2.73
C VAL A 99 6.41 -3.76 -2.07
N CYS A 100 6.44 -4.81 -2.87
CA CYS A 100 6.36 -6.18 -2.38
C CYS A 100 7.63 -6.96 -2.69
N THR A 101 7.96 -7.89 -1.79
CA THR A 101 9.03 -8.88 -1.95
C THR A 101 8.47 -10.29 -1.80
N GLY A 102 9.21 -11.29 -2.24
CA GLY A 102 8.91 -12.67 -1.93
C GLY A 102 9.21 -13.03 -0.47
N THR A 103 8.59 -14.08 0.01
CA THR A 103 8.81 -14.62 1.39
C THR A 103 10.23 -15.14 1.61
N GLY A 104 10.96 -15.47 0.53
CA GLY A 104 12.38 -15.87 0.59
C GLY A 104 13.29 -14.83 1.24
N VAL A 105 12.92 -13.56 1.16
CA VAL A 105 13.64 -12.44 1.81
C VAL A 105 13.76 -12.60 3.33
N ILE A 106 12.82 -13.28 3.98
CA ILE A 106 12.85 -13.53 5.42
C ILE A 106 14.06 -14.41 5.79
N TRP A 107 14.47 -15.29 4.85
CA TRP A 107 15.53 -16.28 5.04
C TRP A 107 16.85 -15.88 4.34
N ASP A 108 16.77 -15.12 3.26
CA ASP A 108 17.93 -14.67 2.48
C ASP A 108 17.82 -13.18 2.11
N LYS A 109 18.56 -12.36 2.84
CA LYS A 109 18.67 -10.91 2.59
C LYS A 109 19.40 -10.54 1.30
N ASN A 110 20.00 -11.51 0.61
CA ASN A 110 20.64 -11.33 -0.68
C ASN A 110 19.70 -11.70 -1.85
N ALA A 111 18.46 -12.09 -1.56
CA ALA A 111 17.49 -12.37 -2.61
C ALA A 111 17.34 -11.16 -3.56
N PRO A 112 17.29 -11.38 -4.88
CA PRO A 112 17.26 -10.28 -5.87
C PRO A 112 16.11 -9.31 -5.68
N ASP A 113 14.94 -9.79 -5.30
CA ASP A 113 13.75 -8.97 -5.02
C ASP A 113 13.94 -8.07 -3.79
N TYR A 114 14.71 -8.52 -2.79
CA TYR A 114 15.07 -7.66 -1.64
C TYR A 114 16.02 -6.53 -2.05
N ALA A 115 17.02 -6.82 -2.86
CA ALA A 115 17.93 -5.81 -3.37
C ALA A 115 17.17 -4.75 -4.19
N THR A 116 16.27 -5.19 -5.07
CA THR A 116 15.39 -4.31 -5.84
C THR A 116 14.52 -3.45 -4.94
N MET A 117 13.85 -4.05 -3.95
CA MET A 117 13.03 -3.30 -2.98
C MET A 117 13.84 -2.22 -2.26
N LYS A 118 15.02 -2.56 -1.74
CA LYS A 118 15.88 -1.58 -1.05
C LYS A 118 16.27 -0.40 -1.94
N GLU A 119 16.65 -0.67 -3.18
CA GLU A 119 17.03 0.39 -4.11
C GLU A 119 15.82 1.24 -4.51
N VAL A 120 14.63 0.65 -4.70
CA VAL A 120 13.39 1.36 -4.94
C VAL A 120 13.06 2.28 -3.76
N LEU A 121 13.05 1.78 -2.52
CA LEU A 121 12.73 2.59 -1.34
C LEU A 121 13.76 3.72 -1.11
N LYS A 122 15.03 3.49 -1.45
CA LYS A 122 16.06 4.52 -1.40
C LYS A 122 15.81 5.62 -2.44
N ARG A 123 15.39 5.26 -3.64
CA ARG A 123 15.13 6.19 -4.73
C ARG A 123 13.81 6.95 -4.57
N TYR A 124 12.82 6.31 -3.99
CA TYR A 124 11.48 6.84 -3.81
C TYR A 124 11.06 6.84 -2.32
N PRO A 125 11.62 7.75 -1.52
CA PRO A 125 11.42 7.77 -0.07
C PRO A 125 9.99 8.13 0.36
N ASP A 126 9.15 8.62 -0.55
CA ASP A 126 7.75 8.96 -0.29
C ASP A 126 6.81 7.74 -0.32
N ILE A 127 7.32 6.54 -0.64
CA ILE A 127 6.55 5.29 -0.49
C ILE A 127 6.36 5.02 1.01
N PRO A 128 5.11 4.90 1.49
CA PRO A 128 4.82 4.73 2.91
C PRO A 128 5.25 3.39 3.50
#